data_75695b08f1c4bf8af850626e41364096
#
_entry.id   75695b08f1c4bf8af850626e41364096
#
_cell.length_a   1.000
_cell.length_b   1.000
_cell.length_c   1.000
_cell.angle_alpha   90.00
_cell.angle_beta   90.00
_cell.angle_gamma   90.00
#
_symmetry.space_group_name_H-M   'P 1'
#
loop_
_entity.id
_entity.type
_entity.pdbx_description
1 polymer ?
#
loop_
_entity_poly.entity_id
_entity_poly.type
_entity_poly.pdbx_seq_one_letter_code
_entity_poly.pdbx_strand_id
1 'polypeptide(L)'
;MPAQRYSRQRELIYDAVHASRAHPTAEMVYTALKKEHPGLSLGTVYRNLHLLSAEGRLRRMPFPVERFDGDLHPHNHFCCERCGKVTDMELPYDPQLDQAAREELGSVRHHTTVFYGLCPACERAQKQSE
;
A
#
# COMPACT_ATOMS: atom_id res chain seq x y z
N MET A 1 6.36 4.41 30.04
CA MET A 1 7.41 3.47 29.60
C MET A 1 7.60 3.60 28.10
N PRO A 2 8.86 3.75 27.64
CA PRO A 2 9.12 3.89 26.20
C PRO A 2 8.56 2.75 25.34
N ALA A 3 8.65 1.51 25.82
CA ALA A 3 8.16 0.34 25.08
C ALA A 3 6.65 0.40 24.84
N GLN A 4 5.86 0.83 25.84
CA GLN A 4 4.41 0.97 25.71
C GLN A 4 4.04 2.09 24.75
N ARG A 5 4.78 3.19 24.79
CA ARG A 5 4.57 4.33 23.89
C ARG A 5 4.78 3.91 22.44
N TYR A 6 5.88 3.18 22.15
CA TYR A 6 6.20 2.72 20.81
C TYR A 6 5.18 1.70 20.32
N SER A 7 4.72 0.79 21.18
CA SER A 7 3.69 -0.19 20.82
C SER A 7 2.37 0.48 20.48
N ARG A 8 1.99 1.52 21.24
CA ARG A 8 0.78 2.28 21.00
C ARG A 8 0.85 3.02 19.68
N GLN A 9 1.97 3.67 19.38
CA GLN A 9 2.19 4.35 18.12
C GLN A 9 2.12 3.38 16.94
N ARG A 10 2.71 2.20 17.09
CA ARG A 10 2.69 1.16 16.05
C ARG A 10 1.26 0.72 15.74
N GLU A 11 0.47 0.45 16.77
CA GLU A 11 -0.92 0.04 16.56
C GLU A 11 -1.77 1.15 15.94
N LEU A 12 -1.53 2.39 16.31
CA LEU A 12 -2.19 3.55 15.72
C LEU A 12 -1.91 3.64 14.22
N ILE A 13 -0.65 3.45 13.85
CA ILE A 13 -0.21 3.50 12.45
C ILE A 13 -0.80 2.32 11.68
N TYR A 14 -0.77 1.13 12.27
CA TYR A 14 -1.36 -0.07 11.67
C TYR A 14 -2.86 0.14 11.39
N ASP A 15 -3.60 0.65 12.38
CA ASP A 15 -5.04 0.86 12.24
C ASP A 15 -5.34 1.88 11.15
N ALA A 16 -4.54 2.93 11.03
CA ALA A 16 -4.73 3.94 9.99
C ALA A 16 -4.57 3.35 8.59
N VAL A 17 -3.59 2.48 8.38
CA VAL A 17 -3.38 1.82 7.10
C VAL A 17 -4.49 0.81 6.83
N HIS A 18 -4.82 0.01 7.84
CA HIS A 18 -5.82 -1.06 7.71
C HIS A 18 -7.21 -0.51 7.36
N ALA A 19 -7.55 0.66 7.91
CA ALA A 19 -8.83 1.30 7.65
C ALA A 19 -8.87 2.04 6.31
N SER A 20 -7.71 2.30 5.70
CA SER A 20 -7.62 3.08 4.46
C SER A 20 -7.74 2.18 3.23
N ARG A 21 -8.50 2.62 2.24
CA ARG A 21 -8.59 1.95 0.94
C ARG A 21 -7.72 2.64 -0.11
N ALA A 22 -7.02 3.71 0.30
CA ALA A 22 -6.20 4.50 -0.61
C ALA A 22 -4.78 3.97 -0.74
N HIS A 23 -4.40 2.90 -0.04
CA HIS A 23 -3.04 2.37 0.03
C HIS A 23 -2.08 3.50 0.35
N PRO A 24 -2.12 4.03 1.59
CA PRO A 24 -1.49 5.30 1.89
C PRO A 24 0.03 5.24 1.85
N THR A 25 0.63 6.40 1.51
CA THR A 25 2.05 6.63 1.69
C THR A 25 2.30 6.96 3.17
N ALA A 26 3.57 6.94 3.59
CA ALA A 26 3.93 7.34 4.95
C ALA A 26 3.49 8.77 5.26
N GLU A 27 3.62 9.68 4.29
CA GLU A 27 3.22 11.08 4.48
C GLU A 27 1.72 11.21 4.67
N MET A 28 0.93 10.41 3.95
CA MET A 28 -0.53 10.40 4.10
C MET A 28 -0.94 9.93 5.50
N VAL A 29 -0.28 8.88 6.00
CA VAL A 29 -0.53 8.37 7.36
C VAL A 29 -0.16 9.43 8.39
N TYR A 30 1.01 10.04 8.23
CA TYR A 30 1.48 11.10 9.12
C TYR A 30 0.50 12.27 9.16
N THR A 31 0.08 12.76 8.01
CA THR A 31 -0.85 13.88 7.92
C THR A 31 -2.18 13.56 8.59
N ALA A 32 -2.68 12.34 8.41
CA ALA A 32 -3.95 11.92 9.01
C ALA A 32 -3.88 11.84 10.54
N LEU A 33 -2.75 11.40 11.09
CA LEU A 33 -2.62 11.16 12.53
C LEU A 33 -2.09 12.38 13.31
N LYS A 34 -1.41 13.29 12.66
CA LYS A 34 -0.71 14.40 13.32
C LYS A 34 -1.64 15.28 14.13
N LYS A 35 -2.84 15.55 13.67
CA LYS A 35 -3.77 16.47 14.35
C LYS A 35 -4.12 15.99 15.75
N GLU A 36 -4.36 14.69 15.91
CA GLU A 36 -4.72 14.10 17.20
C GLU A 36 -3.51 13.62 17.99
N HIS A 37 -2.36 13.49 17.31
CA HIS A 37 -1.13 12.97 17.91
C HIS A 37 0.05 13.87 17.55
N PRO A 38 0.10 15.10 18.10
CA PRO A 38 1.11 16.07 17.70
C PRO A 38 2.55 15.67 18.03
N GLY A 39 2.74 14.70 18.93
CA GLY A 39 4.06 14.16 19.23
C GLY A 39 4.60 13.16 18.23
N LEU A 40 3.75 12.75 17.27
CA LEU A 40 4.15 11.78 16.26
C LEU A 40 5.01 12.45 15.18
N SER A 41 6.17 11.85 14.86
CA SER A 41 7.05 12.36 13.82
C SER A 41 6.93 11.51 12.54
N LEU A 42 7.27 12.11 11.41
CA LEU A 42 7.29 11.39 10.13
C LEU A 42 8.28 10.22 10.17
N GLY A 43 9.43 10.42 10.81
CA GLY A 43 10.42 9.35 10.97
C GLY A 43 9.87 8.16 11.74
N THR A 44 9.08 8.41 12.77
CA THR A 44 8.43 7.35 13.54
C THR A 44 7.43 6.59 12.67
N VAL A 45 6.67 7.31 11.83
CA VAL A 45 5.72 6.68 10.91
C VAL A 45 6.47 5.76 9.94
N TYR A 46 7.54 6.23 9.30
CA TYR A 46 8.35 5.41 8.39
C TYR A 46 8.87 4.16 9.07
N ARG A 47 9.48 4.31 10.24
CA ARG A 47 10.07 3.17 10.96
C ARG A 47 9.03 2.10 11.28
N ASN A 48 7.85 2.53 11.76
CA ASN A 48 6.80 1.59 12.12
C ASN A 48 6.16 0.94 10.90
N LEU A 49 5.98 1.67 9.80
CA LEU A 49 5.46 1.08 8.56
C LEU A 49 6.40 0.01 8.03
N HIS A 50 7.71 0.26 8.04
CA HIS A 50 8.69 -0.72 7.60
C HIS A 50 8.74 -1.93 8.53
N LEU A 51 8.65 -1.70 9.84
CA LEU A 51 8.64 -2.77 10.82
C LEU A 51 7.39 -3.65 10.66
N LEU A 52 6.22 -3.05 10.51
CA LEU A 52 4.97 -3.78 10.29
C LEU A 52 5.01 -4.58 8.99
N SER A 53 5.64 -4.05 7.96
CA SER A 53 5.81 -4.76 6.69
C SER A 53 6.76 -5.94 6.85
N ALA A 54 7.86 -5.76 7.58
CA ALA A 54 8.82 -6.83 7.85
C ALA A 54 8.20 -7.95 8.69
N GLU A 55 7.27 -7.60 9.59
CA GLU A 55 6.55 -8.57 10.42
C GLU A 55 5.41 -9.26 9.67
N GLY A 56 5.11 -8.83 8.43
CA GLY A 56 4.05 -9.41 7.63
C GLY A 56 2.65 -8.93 7.97
N ARG A 57 2.52 -7.88 8.78
CA ARG A 57 1.22 -7.30 9.15
C ARG A 57 0.69 -6.33 8.11
N LEU A 58 1.60 -5.72 7.32
CA LEU A 58 1.25 -4.85 6.21
C LEU A 58 1.98 -5.34 4.97
N ARG A 59 1.45 -5.02 3.80
CA ARG A 59 2.11 -5.25 2.52
C ARG A 59 2.71 -3.94 2.04
N ARG A 60 4.01 -3.94 1.83
CA ARG A 60 4.71 -2.80 1.25
C ARG A 60 4.66 -2.89 -0.28
N MET A 61 4.26 -1.80 -0.91
CA MET A 61 4.12 -1.72 -2.35
C MET A 61 5.18 -0.76 -2.90
N PRO A 62 6.17 -1.26 -3.66
CA PRO A 62 7.32 -0.45 -4.08
C PRO A 62 7.03 0.35 -5.35
N PHE A 63 6.01 1.19 -5.32
CA PHE A 63 5.77 2.18 -6.36
C PHE A 63 6.82 3.29 -6.26
N PRO A 64 6.87 4.23 -7.21
CA PRO A 64 7.81 5.36 -7.12
C PRO A 64 7.78 6.05 -5.76
N VAL A 65 6.59 6.15 -5.14
CA VAL A 65 6.46 6.50 -3.73
C VAL A 65 5.87 5.28 -3.03
N GLU A 66 6.54 4.78 -2.00
CA GLU A 66 6.08 3.61 -1.26
C GLU A 66 4.66 3.77 -0.75
N ARG A 67 3.87 2.72 -0.91
CA ARG A 67 2.53 2.64 -0.36
C ARG A 67 2.41 1.40 0.50
N PHE A 68 1.42 1.40 1.39
CA PHE A 68 1.23 0.31 2.35
C PHE A 68 -0.22 -0.14 2.32
N ASP A 69 -0.43 -1.44 2.42
CA ASP A 69 -1.74 -2.07 2.33
C ASP A 69 -1.93 -3.01 3.50
N GLY A 70 -3.04 -2.85 4.21
CA GLY A 70 -3.41 -3.72 5.32
C GLY A 70 -4.12 -5.00 4.88
N ASP A 71 -4.54 -5.07 3.64
CA ASP A 71 -5.16 -6.28 3.08
C ASP A 71 -4.09 -7.21 2.56
N LEU A 72 -3.91 -8.34 3.26
CA LEU A 72 -2.89 -9.32 2.91
C LEU A 72 -3.36 -10.37 1.91
N HIS A 73 -4.64 -10.36 1.54
CA HIS A 73 -5.15 -11.28 0.53
C HIS A 73 -4.63 -10.88 -0.85
N PRO A 74 -4.27 -11.86 -1.70
CA PRO A 74 -3.82 -11.54 -3.06
C PRO A 74 -4.91 -10.84 -3.85
N HIS A 75 -4.58 -9.72 -4.46
CA HIS A 75 -5.50 -8.98 -5.31
C HIS A 75 -4.71 -8.14 -6.32
N ASN A 76 -5.41 -7.66 -7.33
CA ASN A 76 -4.80 -6.89 -8.40
C ASN A 76 -4.94 -5.39 -8.12
N HIS A 77 -3.98 -4.61 -8.60
CA HIS A 77 -3.94 -3.17 -8.40
C HIS A 77 -3.82 -2.43 -9.71
N PHE A 78 -4.27 -1.18 -9.72
CA PHE A 78 -4.06 -0.25 -10.83
C PHE A 78 -3.32 0.98 -10.31
N CYS A 79 -2.29 1.40 -11.05
CA CYS A 79 -1.52 2.60 -10.73
C CYS A 79 -1.66 3.58 -11.88
N CYS A 80 -2.19 4.78 -11.58
CA CYS A 80 -2.29 5.83 -12.59
C CYS A 80 -0.91 6.47 -12.78
N GLU A 81 -0.44 6.47 -14.02
CA GLU A 81 0.88 7.00 -14.35
C GLU A 81 0.94 8.53 -14.29
N ARG A 82 -0.21 9.19 -14.29
CA ARG A 82 -0.26 10.65 -14.25
C ARG A 82 -0.40 11.19 -12.83
N CYS A 83 -1.40 10.73 -12.06
CA CYS A 83 -1.64 11.25 -10.72
C CYS A 83 -1.05 10.38 -9.61
N GLY A 84 -0.58 9.18 -9.95
CA GLY A 84 0.03 8.27 -8.98
C GLY A 84 -0.96 7.52 -8.10
N LYS A 85 -2.25 7.70 -8.31
CA LYS A 85 -3.28 7.02 -7.51
C LYS A 85 -3.19 5.52 -7.70
N VAL A 86 -3.26 4.78 -6.60
CA VAL A 86 -3.27 3.32 -6.61
C VAL A 86 -4.64 2.86 -6.11
N THR A 87 -5.29 2.01 -6.89
CA THR A 87 -6.60 1.46 -6.54
C THR A 87 -6.60 -0.05 -6.68
N ASP A 88 -7.44 -0.71 -5.89
CA ASP A 88 -7.69 -2.13 -6.07
C ASP A 88 -8.54 -2.35 -7.32
N MET A 89 -8.32 -3.48 -7.97
CA MET A 89 -9.14 -3.89 -9.10
C MET A 89 -9.98 -5.09 -8.69
N GLU A 90 -11.20 -5.17 -9.23
CA GLU A 90 -12.13 -6.25 -8.94
C GLU A 90 -11.86 -7.51 -9.77
N LEU A 91 -10.84 -7.48 -10.61
CA LEU A 91 -10.45 -8.66 -11.38
C LEU A 91 -10.04 -9.79 -10.44
N PRO A 92 -10.50 -11.01 -10.71
CA PRO A 92 -10.13 -12.14 -9.84
C PRO A 92 -8.65 -12.43 -9.87
N TYR A 93 -8.12 -12.87 -8.74
CA TYR A 93 -6.77 -13.37 -8.64
C TYR A 93 -6.64 -14.66 -9.47
N ASP A 94 -5.58 -14.78 -10.25
CA ASP A 94 -5.36 -15.92 -11.13
C ASP A 94 -4.29 -16.86 -10.55
N PRO A 95 -4.69 -17.94 -9.86
CA PRO A 95 -3.71 -18.87 -9.30
C PRO A 95 -2.95 -19.67 -10.34
N GLN A 96 -3.41 -19.68 -11.59
CA GLN A 96 -2.69 -20.38 -12.66
C GLN A 96 -1.36 -19.73 -12.99
N LEU A 97 -1.26 -18.41 -12.79
CA LEU A 97 0.01 -17.71 -12.97
C LEU A 97 1.04 -18.18 -11.94
N ASP A 98 0.61 -18.42 -10.70
CA ASP A 98 1.49 -18.96 -9.68
C ASP A 98 1.96 -20.36 -10.03
N GLN A 99 1.05 -21.18 -10.57
CA GLN A 99 1.37 -22.55 -10.99
C GLN A 99 2.41 -22.55 -12.11
N ALA A 100 2.22 -21.69 -13.10
CA ALA A 100 3.18 -21.57 -14.20
C ALA A 100 4.55 -21.11 -13.71
N ALA A 101 4.56 -20.16 -12.78
CA ALA A 101 5.82 -19.67 -12.21
C ALA A 101 6.53 -20.74 -11.40
N ARG A 102 5.79 -21.58 -10.68
CA ARG A 102 6.37 -22.69 -9.91
C ARG A 102 7.05 -23.71 -10.81
N GLU A 103 6.50 -23.92 -12.01
CA GLU A 103 7.10 -24.84 -12.98
C GLU A 103 8.49 -24.38 -13.43
N GLU A 104 8.70 -23.06 -13.47
CA GLU A 104 10.02 -22.52 -13.83
C GLU A 104 10.95 -22.35 -12.64
N LEU A 105 10.43 -21.88 -11.52
CA LEU A 105 11.25 -21.39 -10.40
C LEU A 105 11.14 -22.23 -9.14
N GLY A 106 10.18 -23.14 -9.09
CA GLY A 106 10.05 -24.12 -8.02
C GLY A 106 9.24 -23.67 -6.81
N SER A 107 9.54 -22.53 -6.23
CA SER A 107 8.85 -22.08 -5.01
C SER A 107 8.26 -20.69 -5.21
N VAL A 108 6.97 -20.62 -5.44
CA VAL A 108 6.23 -19.37 -5.59
C VAL A 108 4.97 -19.44 -4.72
N ARG A 109 4.79 -18.48 -3.84
CA ARG A 109 3.65 -18.44 -2.93
C ARG A 109 2.47 -17.68 -3.51
N HIS A 110 2.76 -16.55 -4.14
CA HIS A 110 1.75 -15.68 -4.73
C HIS A 110 2.42 -14.71 -5.69
N HIS A 111 1.60 -13.97 -6.41
CA HIS A 111 2.09 -12.87 -7.26
C HIS A 111 1.25 -11.63 -7.00
N THR A 112 1.74 -10.49 -7.46
CA THR A 112 1.00 -9.24 -7.45
C THR A 112 0.96 -8.70 -8.88
N THR A 113 -0.23 -8.42 -9.38
CA THR A 113 -0.39 -7.83 -10.71
C THR A 113 -0.71 -6.35 -10.55
N VAL A 114 0.04 -5.51 -11.24
CA VAL A 114 -0.20 -4.07 -11.25
C VAL A 114 -0.39 -3.65 -12.70
N PHE A 115 -1.52 -2.99 -12.95
CA PHE A 115 -1.81 -2.43 -14.26
C PHE A 115 -1.47 -0.94 -14.25
N TYR A 116 -0.86 -0.46 -15.30
CA TYR A 116 -0.42 0.93 -15.43
C TYR A 116 -1.17 1.59 -16.57
N GLY A 117 -1.58 2.83 -16.37
CA GLY A 117 -2.27 3.59 -17.38
C GLY A 117 -2.80 4.88 -16.79
N LEU A 118 -3.93 5.36 -17.28
CA LEU A 118 -4.57 6.58 -16.77
C LEU A 118 -5.86 6.20 -16.06
N CYS A 119 -6.07 6.75 -14.86
CA CYS A 119 -7.34 6.59 -14.17
C CYS A 119 -8.43 7.34 -14.93
N PRO A 120 -9.73 7.03 -14.70
CA PRO A 120 -10.81 7.66 -15.45
C PRO A 120 -10.78 9.19 -15.43
N ALA A 121 -10.44 9.77 -14.28
CA ALA A 121 -10.36 11.23 -14.14
C ALA A 121 -9.23 11.82 -14.99
N CYS A 122 -8.05 11.19 -14.99
CA CYS A 122 -6.90 11.66 -15.75
C CYS A 122 -7.11 11.44 -17.26
N GLU A 123 -7.78 10.36 -17.64
CA GLU A 123 -8.09 10.10 -19.03
C GLU A 123 -9.05 11.17 -19.56
N ARG A 124 -10.08 11.52 -18.82
CA ARG A 124 -11.01 12.58 -19.20
C ARG A 124 -10.31 13.93 -19.31
N ALA A 125 -9.42 14.24 -18.36
CA ALA A 125 -8.67 15.49 -18.38
C ALA A 125 -7.76 15.59 -19.60
N GLN A 126 -7.12 14.49 -19.99
CA GLN A 126 -6.25 14.43 -21.16
C GLN A 126 -7.07 14.66 -22.45
N LYS A 127 -8.24 14.01 -22.56
CA LYS A 127 -9.10 14.17 -23.73
C LYS A 127 -9.63 15.58 -23.86
N GLN A 128 -9.91 16.26 -22.73
CA GLN A 128 -10.39 17.64 -22.73
C GLN A 128 -9.32 18.64 -23.16
N SER A 129 -8.04 18.32 -22.96
CA SER A 129 -6.95 19.20 -23.35
C SER A 129 -6.48 19.01 -24.80
N GLU A 130 -7.05 18.05 -25.50
CA GLU A 130 -6.86 17.85 -26.93
C GLU A 130 -7.95 18.60 -27.69
#